data_3849f51f8bf76de6ef744434192339e2
#
_entry.id   3849f51f8bf76de6ef744434192339e2
#
_cell.length_a   1.000
_cell.length_b   1.000
_cell.length_c   1.000
_cell.angle_alpha   90.00
_cell.angle_beta   90.00
_cell.angle_gamma   90.00
#
_symmetry.space_group_name_H-M   'P 1'
#
loop_
_entity.id
_entity.type
_entity.pdbx_description
1 polymer ?
#
loop_
_entity_poly.entity_id
_entity_poly.type
_entity_poly.pdbx_seq_one_letter_code
_entity_poly.pdbx_strand_id
1 'polypeptide(L)'
;MTKHFNLFRPGLFLLLVSCSLLLLVSCQSATDDTVVPEGQSTITFSVSNYRQISFDDLSRASTRADVPTNHPSTLAHLVVAVFDAETGEQACSPIQHDYKDYENNPYVYPQFSVTLSYGHYRVLVLGYNGSQACNIGSLNHISWEGDYVPNTFLYCDEFTLNKETETTKEITLRHVVAAFRVTAEDAIPAEMEKMRFVSTAGGTVLDATTGFAVENVGRTSDIKVPANYNGKQDVPFTIYIFLPEEQITTNYTVQALGNNDALIIEKHFNNVPLRINYLTEWKGKFFEASDDEDPSGEQRGFSIEWNMDWAGKLTYEP
;
A
#
# COMPACT_ATOMS: atom_id res chain seq x y z
N MET A 1 48.37 -6.94 64.62
CA MET A 1 49.65 -7.55 64.29
C MET A 1 49.63 -8.05 62.83
N THR A 2 50.66 -7.52 62.12
CA THR A 2 51.23 -8.01 60.83
C THR A 2 50.37 -8.02 59.60
N LYS A 3 50.47 -7.02 58.79
CA LYS A 3 51.06 -6.80 57.44
C LYS A 3 51.39 -8.06 56.64
N HIS A 4 50.89 -8.15 55.40
CA HIS A 4 51.76 -8.38 54.23
C HIS A 4 51.11 -7.84 52.93
N PHE A 5 51.86 -7.02 52.29
CA PHE A 5 51.87 -6.53 50.92
C PHE A 5 52.19 -7.66 49.91
N ASN A 6 51.62 -7.63 48.73
CA ASN A 6 52.30 -7.93 47.46
C ASN A 6 51.36 -7.70 46.29
N LEU A 7 51.72 -6.84 45.56
CA LEU A 7 52.49 -6.69 44.32
C LEU A 7 51.61 -6.77 43.05
N PHE A 8 51.49 -5.60 42.52
CA PHE A 8 51.00 -5.31 41.13
C PHE A 8 51.82 -6.10 40.10
N ARG A 9 51.12 -6.68 39.10
CA ARG A 9 51.62 -6.92 37.74
C ARG A 9 50.66 -6.33 36.75
N PRO A 10 51.07 -5.38 35.91
CA PRO A 10 50.24 -4.87 34.82
C PRO A 10 50.34 -5.83 33.64
N GLY A 11 49.24 -6.58 33.39
CA GLY A 11 49.05 -7.29 32.13
C GLY A 11 48.61 -6.29 31.06
N LEU A 12 49.48 -6.06 30.12
CA LEU A 12 49.25 -5.28 28.92
C LEU A 12 48.17 -5.94 28.09
N PHE A 13 46.92 -5.46 28.21
CA PHE A 13 45.83 -5.82 27.29
C PHE A 13 45.95 -4.93 26.06
N LEU A 14 46.52 -5.53 25.01
CA LEU A 14 46.48 -4.97 23.65
C LEU A 14 45.03 -5.05 23.17
N LEU A 15 44.27 -3.95 23.34
CA LEU A 15 42.97 -3.77 22.76
C LEU A 15 43.19 -3.45 21.27
N LEU A 16 43.07 -4.47 20.44
CA LEU A 16 42.86 -4.32 19.00
C LEU A 16 41.51 -3.68 18.80
N VAL A 17 41.50 -2.35 18.75
CA VAL A 17 40.34 -1.59 18.23
C VAL A 17 40.34 -1.84 16.73
N SER A 18 39.56 -2.85 16.31
CA SER A 18 39.11 -2.99 14.93
C SER A 18 38.21 -1.81 14.62
N CYS A 19 38.79 -0.80 14.02
CA CYS A 19 38.07 0.33 13.48
C CYS A 19 37.37 -0.18 12.21
N SER A 20 36.19 -0.83 12.38
CA SER A 20 35.27 -1.03 11.28
C SER A 20 34.73 0.34 10.89
N LEU A 21 35.30 0.90 9.83
CA LEU A 21 34.80 2.08 9.15
C LEU A 21 33.44 1.70 8.56
N LEU A 22 32.38 1.85 9.33
CA LEU A 22 31.01 1.88 8.82
C LEU A 22 30.89 3.16 7.97
N LEU A 23 31.04 2.99 6.67
CA LEU A 23 30.65 4.00 5.70
C LEU A 23 29.12 4.15 5.80
N LEU A 24 28.66 5.06 6.64
CA LEU A 24 27.28 5.53 6.65
C LEU A 24 27.09 6.30 5.35
N VAL A 25 26.58 5.62 4.33
CA VAL A 25 26.07 6.28 3.12
C VAL A 25 24.79 6.98 3.54
N SER A 26 24.86 8.30 3.76
CA SER A 26 23.70 9.14 4.04
C SER A 26 23.02 9.47 2.74
N CYS A 27 21.76 9.04 2.56
CA CYS A 27 20.89 9.59 1.54
C CYS A 27 20.48 11.02 1.97
N GLN A 28 21.04 12.03 1.31
CA GLN A 28 20.62 13.43 1.49
C GLN A 28 19.82 13.87 0.26
N SER A 29 18.72 14.59 0.47
CA SER A 29 18.05 15.29 -0.61
C SER A 29 18.98 16.41 -1.08
N ALA A 30 19.42 16.33 -2.33
CA ALA A 30 20.37 17.27 -2.90
C ALA A 30 19.68 18.61 -3.21
N THR A 31 19.94 19.60 -2.36
CA THR A 31 19.87 21.02 -2.69
C THR A 31 21.21 21.59 -2.26
N ASP A 32 22.19 21.54 -3.08
CA ASP A 32 23.36 22.42 -3.25
C ASP A 32 24.48 21.70 -4.03
N ASP A 33 25.38 22.43 -4.66
CA ASP A 33 26.52 21.94 -5.46
C ASP A 33 27.48 21.02 -4.66
N THR A 34 27.03 19.85 -4.25
CA THR A 34 27.87 18.86 -3.57
C THR A 34 28.69 18.11 -4.61
N VAL A 35 30.01 18.23 -4.52
CA VAL A 35 30.94 17.43 -5.34
C VAL A 35 30.70 15.96 -5.06
N VAL A 36 30.11 15.26 -6.03
CA VAL A 36 29.88 13.79 -5.93
C VAL A 36 31.24 13.10 -6.01
N PRO A 37 31.59 12.21 -5.06
CA PRO A 37 32.86 11.49 -5.07
C PRO A 37 33.07 10.69 -6.36
N GLU A 38 34.34 10.46 -6.74
CA GLU A 38 34.66 9.63 -7.90
C GLU A 38 34.12 8.20 -7.72
N GLY A 39 33.43 7.67 -8.75
CA GLY A 39 32.78 6.35 -8.67
C GLY A 39 31.37 6.36 -8.05
N GLN A 40 30.79 7.53 -7.86
CA GLN A 40 29.40 7.72 -7.44
C GLN A 40 28.64 8.61 -8.44
N SER A 41 27.33 8.53 -8.41
CA SER A 41 26.44 9.42 -9.14
C SER A 41 25.15 9.64 -8.37
N THR A 42 24.51 10.78 -8.61
CA THR A 42 23.18 11.08 -8.07
C THR A 42 22.14 10.78 -9.13
N ILE A 43 21.14 9.96 -8.78
CA ILE A 43 19.96 9.71 -9.62
C ILE A 43 18.72 10.30 -8.95
N THR A 44 17.88 10.95 -9.75
CA THR A 44 16.61 11.53 -9.31
C THR A 44 15.45 10.73 -9.89
N PHE A 45 14.58 10.26 -9.03
CA PHE A 45 13.32 9.62 -9.40
C PHE A 45 12.20 10.65 -9.34
N SER A 46 11.55 10.90 -10.48
CA SER A 46 10.44 11.84 -10.61
C SER A 46 9.14 11.07 -10.79
N VAL A 47 8.26 11.14 -9.80
CA VAL A 47 6.95 10.49 -9.89
C VAL A 47 6.01 11.40 -10.67
N SER A 48 5.90 11.16 -11.97
CA SER A 48 5.15 12.00 -12.90
C SER A 48 3.68 11.62 -13.00
N ASN A 49 3.31 10.38 -12.65
CA ASN A 49 1.95 9.90 -12.81
C ASN A 49 1.65 8.66 -11.96
N TYR A 50 0.38 8.50 -11.56
CA TYR A 50 -0.18 7.20 -11.19
C TYR A 50 -1.53 7.06 -11.91
N ARG A 51 -1.84 5.85 -12.40
CA ARG A 51 -3.08 5.63 -13.12
C ARG A 51 -4.20 5.24 -12.17
N GLN A 52 -4.98 6.23 -11.81
CA GLN A 52 -6.34 6.06 -11.33
C GLN A 52 -7.24 6.86 -12.27
N ILE A 53 -8.07 6.23 -13.06
CA ILE A 53 -8.95 6.88 -14.02
C ILE A 53 -10.36 6.83 -13.44
N SER A 54 -10.97 8.01 -13.20
CA SER A 54 -12.37 8.12 -12.77
C SER A 54 -13.33 7.69 -13.89
N PHE A 55 -14.41 7.01 -13.53
CA PHE A 55 -15.43 6.55 -14.47
C PHE A 55 -16.18 7.69 -15.15
N ASP A 56 -16.46 8.77 -14.42
CA ASP A 56 -17.11 9.96 -14.98
C ASP A 56 -16.27 10.59 -16.09
N ASP A 57 -14.96 10.48 -16.00
CA ASP A 57 -14.04 11.00 -16.99
C ASP A 57 -13.95 10.10 -18.24
N LEU A 58 -14.09 8.78 -18.08
CA LEU A 58 -14.16 7.85 -19.22
C LEU A 58 -15.46 7.99 -20.02
N SER A 59 -16.57 8.27 -19.35
CA SER A 59 -17.86 8.50 -20.04
C SER A 59 -17.89 9.82 -20.82
N ARG A 60 -17.04 10.78 -20.45
CA ARG A 60 -16.86 12.07 -21.13
C ARG A 60 -15.74 12.07 -22.17
N ALA A 61 -14.79 11.16 -22.02
CA ALA A 61 -13.63 11.04 -22.93
C ALA A 61 -13.99 10.34 -24.24
N SER A 62 -14.96 10.88 -24.99
CA SER A 62 -15.17 10.51 -26.41
C SER A 62 -14.09 11.10 -27.33
N THR A 63 -13.19 11.91 -26.81
CA THR A 63 -12.03 12.45 -27.53
C THR A 63 -10.78 12.31 -26.68
N ARG A 64 -9.79 11.69 -27.22
CA ARG A 64 -8.53 11.14 -26.67
C ARG A 64 -7.58 12.15 -25.99
N ALA A 65 -8.02 13.36 -25.64
CA ALA A 65 -7.18 14.47 -25.23
C ALA A 65 -7.15 14.79 -23.73
N ASP A 66 -8.15 14.34 -22.95
CA ASP A 66 -8.32 14.78 -21.56
C ASP A 66 -8.62 13.60 -20.62
N VAL A 67 -7.68 12.65 -20.51
CA VAL A 67 -7.70 11.71 -19.36
C VAL A 67 -7.06 12.46 -18.20
N PRO A 68 -7.80 12.81 -17.12
CA PRO A 68 -7.21 13.44 -15.97
C PRO A 68 -6.16 12.51 -15.39
N THR A 69 -4.92 12.94 -15.43
CA THR A 69 -3.84 12.26 -14.71
C THR A 69 -4.00 12.67 -13.24
N ASN A 70 -4.35 11.71 -12.39
CA ASN A 70 -4.36 11.97 -10.96
C ASN A 70 -2.96 12.39 -10.51
N HIS A 71 -2.90 13.52 -9.83
CA HIS A 71 -1.65 14.10 -9.39
C HIS A 71 -1.11 13.29 -8.20
N PRO A 72 0.21 12.98 -8.12
CA PRO A 72 0.81 12.28 -6.99
C PRO A 72 0.53 12.89 -5.62
N SER A 73 0.22 14.20 -5.56
CA SER A 73 -0.18 14.90 -4.34
C SER A 73 -1.48 14.41 -3.71
N THR A 74 -2.27 13.56 -4.38
CA THR A 74 -3.47 12.94 -3.78
C THR A 74 -3.14 11.66 -2.99
N LEU A 75 -1.90 11.16 -3.07
CA LEU A 75 -1.42 10.07 -2.23
C LEU A 75 -0.95 10.63 -0.88
N ALA A 76 -1.38 10.00 0.22
CA ALA A 76 -0.99 10.43 1.55
C ALA A 76 0.51 10.27 1.79
N HIS A 77 1.10 9.23 1.21
CA HIS A 77 2.49 8.86 1.37
C HIS A 77 3.11 8.41 0.05
N LEU A 78 4.35 8.82 -0.16
CA LEU A 78 5.25 8.31 -1.21
C LEU A 78 6.56 7.88 -0.55
N VAL A 79 6.99 6.65 -0.83
CA VAL A 79 8.23 6.07 -0.29
C VAL A 79 9.08 5.57 -1.43
N VAL A 80 10.38 5.91 -1.40
CA VAL A 80 11.39 5.35 -2.30
C VAL A 80 12.40 4.57 -1.48
N ALA A 81 12.68 3.35 -1.89
CA ALA A 81 13.76 2.52 -1.37
C ALA A 81 14.59 1.97 -2.52
N VAL A 82 15.89 1.90 -2.33
CA VAL A 82 16.83 1.36 -3.33
C VAL A 82 17.55 0.18 -2.73
N PHE A 83 17.62 -0.89 -3.49
CA PHE A 83 18.25 -2.15 -3.10
C PHE A 83 19.38 -2.48 -4.09
N ASP A 84 20.45 -3.05 -3.60
CA ASP A 84 21.46 -3.68 -4.44
C ASP A 84 20.82 -4.91 -5.13
N ALA A 85 20.94 -4.99 -6.45
CA ALA A 85 20.25 -6.01 -7.23
C ALA A 85 20.88 -7.41 -7.09
N GLU A 86 22.15 -7.49 -6.64
CA GLU A 86 22.87 -8.75 -6.48
C GLU A 86 22.66 -9.32 -5.07
N THR A 87 22.75 -8.45 -4.04
CA THR A 87 22.65 -8.89 -2.64
C THR A 87 21.22 -8.83 -2.08
N GLY A 88 20.35 -7.98 -2.66
CA GLY A 88 19.03 -7.71 -2.13
C GLY A 88 19.02 -6.83 -0.88
N GLU A 89 20.18 -6.31 -0.46
CA GLU A 89 20.29 -5.41 0.69
C GLU A 89 19.88 -3.98 0.31
N GLN A 90 19.36 -3.22 1.27
CA GLN A 90 19.06 -1.80 1.06
C GLN A 90 20.36 -1.02 0.83
N ALA A 91 20.45 -0.35 -0.32
CA ALA A 91 21.59 0.46 -0.69
C ALA A 91 21.66 1.80 0.06
N CYS A 92 20.50 2.30 0.54
CA CYS A 92 20.38 3.51 1.36
C CYS A 92 19.09 3.47 2.18
N SER A 93 18.97 4.34 3.18
CA SER A 93 17.73 4.48 3.95
C SER A 93 16.58 4.90 3.03
N PRO A 94 15.37 4.34 3.21
CA PRO A 94 14.20 4.77 2.46
C PRO A 94 13.91 6.26 2.66
N ILE A 95 13.45 6.92 1.61
CA ILE A 95 13.02 8.33 1.64
C ILE A 95 11.50 8.33 1.56
N GLN A 96 10.85 9.01 2.51
CA GLN A 96 9.40 9.17 2.54
C GLN A 96 9.02 10.64 2.41
N HIS A 97 8.01 10.90 1.61
CA HIS A 97 7.32 12.18 1.53
C HIS A 97 5.85 12.00 1.87
N ASP A 98 5.33 12.87 2.71
CA ASP A 98 3.92 12.89 3.10
C ASP A 98 3.18 14.02 2.35
N TYR A 99 1.90 13.83 2.06
CA TYR A 99 1.08 14.82 1.33
C TYR A 99 1.15 16.23 1.93
N LYS A 100 1.20 16.35 3.25
CA LYS A 100 1.36 17.64 3.95
C LYS A 100 2.57 18.46 3.50
N ASP A 101 3.61 17.78 2.96
CA ASP A 101 4.84 18.43 2.49
C ASP A 101 4.62 19.17 1.15
N TYR A 102 3.51 18.83 0.44
CA TYR A 102 3.14 19.37 -0.88
C TYR A 102 1.81 20.13 -0.88
N GLU A 103 1.12 20.22 0.25
CA GLU A 103 -0.23 20.80 0.37
C GLU A 103 -0.29 22.24 -0.18
N ASN A 104 0.78 23.00 -0.03
CA ASN A 104 0.89 24.38 -0.49
C ASN A 104 1.37 24.52 -1.94
N ASN A 105 1.78 23.42 -2.60
CA ASN A 105 2.22 23.40 -3.99
C ASN A 105 1.81 22.11 -4.72
N PRO A 106 0.52 21.96 -5.03
CA PRO A 106 -0.01 20.72 -5.62
C PRO A 106 0.49 20.43 -7.06
N TYR A 107 1.25 21.34 -7.64
CA TYR A 107 1.82 21.18 -8.99
C TYR A 107 3.27 20.68 -8.99
N VAL A 108 3.88 20.54 -7.83
CA VAL A 108 5.23 19.98 -7.71
C VAL A 108 5.13 18.46 -7.59
N TYR A 109 5.58 17.76 -8.61
CA TYR A 109 5.74 16.31 -8.55
C TYR A 109 6.87 15.96 -7.58
N PRO A 110 6.66 15.01 -6.66
CA PRO A 110 7.71 14.59 -5.75
C PRO A 110 8.91 14.05 -6.53
N GLN A 111 10.08 14.56 -6.18
CA GLN A 111 11.35 14.09 -6.69
C GLN A 111 12.16 13.51 -5.53
N PHE A 112 12.80 12.39 -5.77
CA PHE A 112 13.64 11.70 -4.80
C PHE A 112 15.04 11.55 -5.39
N SER A 113 16.01 12.20 -4.78
CA SER A 113 17.40 12.11 -5.24
C SER A 113 18.21 11.25 -4.29
N VAL A 114 18.94 10.28 -4.83
CA VAL A 114 19.85 9.42 -4.08
C VAL A 114 21.22 9.42 -4.73
N THR A 115 22.28 9.49 -3.91
CA THR A 115 23.66 9.35 -4.36
C THR A 115 24.14 7.95 -4.00
N LEU A 116 24.56 7.20 -5.01
CA LEU A 116 24.98 5.80 -4.88
C LEU A 116 26.30 5.59 -5.61
N SER A 117 27.05 4.56 -5.21
CA SER A 117 28.19 4.07 -5.98
C SER A 117 27.74 3.52 -7.34
N TYR A 118 28.65 3.43 -8.31
CA TYR A 118 28.34 2.74 -9.55
C TYR A 118 28.03 1.27 -9.27
N GLY A 119 26.93 0.76 -9.84
CA GLY A 119 26.45 -0.58 -9.57
C GLY A 119 25.12 -0.90 -10.22
N HIS A 120 24.58 -2.06 -9.91
CA HIS A 120 23.29 -2.54 -10.38
C HIS A 120 22.31 -2.55 -9.20
N TYR A 121 21.18 -1.89 -9.37
CA TYR A 121 20.21 -1.62 -8.31
C TYR A 121 18.80 -1.95 -8.74
N ARG A 122 17.93 -2.13 -7.75
CA ARG A 122 16.48 -2.17 -7.93
C ARG A 122 15.85 -1.06 -7.10
N VAL A 123 15.04 -0.22 -7.76
CA VAL A 123 14.28 0.84 -7.09
C VAL A 123 12.86 0.37 -6.84
N LEU A 124 12.39 0.63 -5.63
CA LEU A 124 11.01 0.49 -5.20
C LEU A 124 10.43 1.87 -4.96
N VAL A 125 9.29 2.18 -5.59
CA VAL A 125 8.49 3.37 -5.24
C VAL A 125 7.08 2.93 -4.89
N LEU A 126 6.65 3.29 -3.69
CA LEU A 126 5.31 3.01 -3.17
C LEU A 126 4.56 4.32 -2.96
N GLY A 127 3.34 4.39 -3.52
CA GLY A 127 2.37 5.42 -3.18
C GLY A 127 1.20 4.78 -2.46
N TYR A 128 0.76 5.33 -1.30
CA TYR A 128 -0.37 4.75 -0.60
C TYR A 128 -1.17 5.76 0.22
N ASN A 129 -2.42 5.40 0.54
CA ASN A 129 -3.30 6.16 1.39
C ASN A 129 -3.61 5.37 2.67
N GLY A 130 -3.41 6.00 3.81
CA GLY A 130 -3.64 5.39 5.12
C GLY A 130 -2.81 6.07 6.19
N SER A 131 -3.07 5.76 7.45
CA SER A 131 -2.33 6.31 8.60
C SER A 131 -1.31 5.34 9.18
N GLN A 132 -1.33 4.08 8.74
CA GLN A 132 -0.46 3.02 9.25
C GLN A 132 0.93 3.12 8.62
N ALA A 133 1.95 2.90 9.44
CA ALA A 133 3.33 2.90 8.97
C ALA A 133 3.57 1.72 8.02
N CYS A 134 4.28 2.01 6.91
CA CYS A 134 4.75 0.99 5.99
C CYS A 134 6.05 0.37 6.51
N ASN A 135 6.11 -0.94 6.51
CA ASN A 135 7.31 -1.72 6.84
C ASN A 135 7.86 -2.35 5.55
N ILE A 136 9.06 -1.92 5.15
CA ILE A 136 9.79 -2.45 4.00
C ILE A 136 10.91 -3.34 4.55
N GLY A 137 10.58 -4.60 4.84
CA GLY A 137 11.57 -5.59 5.29
C GLY A 137 12.51 -6.02 4.17
N SER A 138 11.97 -6.22 2.97
CA SER A 138 12.67 -6.55 1.73
C SER A 138 11.72 -6.29 0.56
N LEU A 139 12.21 -6.42 -0.69
CA LEU A 139 11.36 -6.24 -1.89
C LEU A 139 10.18 -7.22 -1.95
N ASN A 140 10.35 -8.41 -1.43
CA ASN A 140 9.31 -9.44 -1.40
C ASN A 140 8.57 -9.53 -0.06
N HIS A 141 8.74 -8.55 0.83
CA HIS A 141 8.05 -8.51 2.12
C HIS A 141 7.75 -7.08 2.56
N ILE A 142 6.67 -6.54 2.01
CA ILE A 142 6.17 -5.20 2.34
C ILE A 142 4.83 -5.34 3.03
N SER A 143 4.70 -4.73 4.20
CA SER A 143 3.49 -4.80 5.04
C SER A 143 3.19 -3.48 5.72
N TRP A 144 2.02 -3.38 6.32
CA TRP A 144 1.60 -2.22 7.12
C TRP A 144 1.20 -2.67 8.52
N GLU A 145 1.35 -1.77 9.48
CA GLU A 145 1.03 -2.06 10.87
C GLU A 145 -0.42 -2.55 11.02
N GLY A 146 -0.62 -3.61 11.83
CA GLY A 146 -1.92 -4.21 12.12
C GLY A 146 -2.55 -4.97 10.95
N ASP A 147 -1.73 -5.53 10.03
CA ASP A 147 -2.19 -6.26 8.84
C ASP A 147 -3.13 -5.43 7.96
N TYR A 148 -3.02 -4.12 8.05
CA TYR A 148 -3.77 -3.18 7.23
C TYR A 148 -3.28 -3.22 5.78
N VAL A 149 -4.20 -3.14 4.83
CA VAL A 149 -3.87 -2.97 3.41
C VAL A 149 -4.44 -1.63 2.95
N PRO A 150 -3.59 -0.64 2.69
CA PRO A 150 -4.03 0.64 2.14
C PRO A 150 -4.31 0.54 0.64
N ASN A 151 -4.97 1.56 0.11
CA ASN A 151 -4.99 1.80 -1.34
C ASN A 151 -3.55 2.06 -1.79
N THR A 152 -2.96 1.13 -2.56
CA THR A 152 -1.52 1.06 -2.81
C THR A 152 -1.18 1.06 -4.29
N PHE A 153 -0.18 1.87 -4.64
CA PHE A 153 0.41 1.98 -5.97
C PHE A 153 1.90 1.64 -5.90
N LEU A 154 2.41 1.02 -6.93
CA LEU A 154 3.75 0.44 -6.97
C LEU A 154 4.46 0.74 -8.29
N TYR A 155 5.74 1.04 -8.17
CA TYR A 155 6.74 0.89 -9.23
C TYR A 155 7.94 0.12 -8.64
N CYS A 156 8.37 -0.92 -9.35
CA CYS A 156 9.57 -1.68 -8.99
C CYS A 156 10.29 -2.06 -10.28
N ASP A 157 11.55 -1.64 -10.42
CA ASP A 157 12.35 -1.87 -11.64
C ASP A 157 13.85 -1.85 -11.34
N GLU A 158 14.63 -2.45 -12.20
CA GLU A 158 16.09 -2.45 -12.14
C GLU A 158 16.69 -1.26 -12.92
N PHE A 159 17.85 -0.83 -12.45
CA PHE A 159 18.67 0.15 -13.16
C PHE A 159 20.15 -0.06 -12.89
N THR A 160 20.98 0.31 -13.83
CA THR A 160 22.43 0.34 -13.65
C THR A 160 22.89 1.79 -13.54
N LEU A 161 23.64 2.11 -12.50
CA LEU A 161 24.22 3.42 -12.29
C LEU A 161 25.69 3.38 -12.68
N ASN A 162 26.08 4.23 -13.63
CA ASN A 162 27.44 4.42 -14.07
C ASN A 162 27.65 5.88 -14.48
N LYS A 163 28.82 6.22 -14.98
CA LYS A 163 29.17 7.61 -15.38
C LYS A 163 28.29 8.17 -16.51
N GLU A 164 27.70 7.29 -17.32
CA GLU A 164 26.90 7.64 -18.51
C GLU A 164 25.40 7.53 -18.28
N THR A 165 24.98 7.08 -17.08
CA THR A 165 23.56 6.91 -16.77
C THR A 165 22.85 8.25 -16.68
N GLU A 166 21.66 8.34 -17.27
CA GLU A 166 20.78 9.49 -17.08
C GLU A 166 20.50 9.71 -15.61
N THR A 167 20.63 10.96 -15.16
CA THR A 167 20.49 11.35 -13.76
C THR A 167 19.04 11.49 -13.31
N THR A 168 18.08 11.38 -14.23
CA THR A 168 16.64 11.48 -13.91
C THR A 168 15.88 10.32 -14.52
N LYS A 169 15.07 9.64 -13.72
CA LYS A 169 14.18 8.57 -14.16
C LYS A 169 12.73 8.94 -13.84
N GLU A 170 11.91 9.01 -14.88
CA GLU A 170 10.48 9.23 -14.76
C GLU A 170 9.77 7.95 -14.35
N ILE A 171 8.83 8.06 -13.38
CA ILE A 171 8.14 6.92 -12.76
C ILE A 171 6.63 7.09 -12.92
N THR A 172 5.98 6.02 -13.38
CA THR A 172 4.54 5.86 -13.36
C THR A 172 4.18 4.71 -12.43
N LEU A 173 3.44 5.02 -11.36
CA LEU A 173 2.96 4.03 -10.42
C LEU A 173 1.78 3.25 -11.00
N ARG A 174 1.72 1.95 -10.75
CA ARG A 174 0.58 1.09 -11.06
C ARG A 174 -0.17 0.69 -9.79
N HIS A 175 -1.46 0.58 -9.85
CA HIS A 175 -2.28 0.09 -8.76
C HIS A 175 -2.08 -1.42 -8.56
N VAL A 176 -1.91 -1.87 -7.32
CA VAL A 176 -1.55 -3.27 -7.00
C VAL A 176 -2.50 -3.93 -6.01
N VAL A 177 -3.61 -3.29 -5.69
CA VAL A 177 -4.67 -3.85 -4.84
C VAL A 177 -5.95 -4.08 -5.65
N ALA A 178 -6.78 -5.00 -5.17
CA ALA A 178 -8.19 -5.06 -5.48
C ALA A 178 -8.99 -4.43 -4.35
N ALA A 179 -10.21 -3.98 -4.63
CA ALA A 179 -11.12 -3.51 -3.60
C ALA A 179 -12.43 -4.28 -3.62
N PHE A 180 -12.99 -4.49 -2.43
CA PHE A 180 -14.37 -4.91 -2.25
C PHE A 180 -15.12 -3.87 -1.44
N ARG A 181 -16.29 -3.46 -1.93
CA ARG A 181 -17.15 -2.46 -1.31
C ARG A 181 -18.52 -3.04 -1.04
N VAL A 182 -19.01 -2.79 0.15
CA VAL A 182 -20.41 -2.99 0.52
C VAL A 182 -21.02 -1.61 0.73
N THR A 183 -22.03 -1.25 -0.08
CA THR A 183 -22.79 -0.02 0.06
C THR A 183 -24.16 -0.36 0.65
N ALA A 184 -24.38 0.03 1.93
CA ALA A 184 -25.64 -0.18 2.62
C ALA A 184 -26.62 0.91 2.21
N GLU A 185 -27.71 0.53 1.51
CA GLU A 185 -28.79 1.45 1.09
C GLU A 185 -29.75 1.78 2.23
N ASP A 186 -29.82 0.91 3.23
CA ASP A 186 -30.63 1.10 4.43
C ASP A 186 -29.87 1.87 5.52
N ALA A 187 -30.60 2.30 6.55
CA ALA A 187 -30.05 3.16 7.61
C ALA A 187 -29.07 2.40 8.51
N ILE A 188 -27.89 2.99 8.73
CA ILE A 188 -26.90 2.45 9.66
C ILE A 188 -27.49 2.41 11.08
N PRO A 189 -27.48 1.23 11.76
CA PRO A 189 -27.96 1.12 13.14
C PRO A 189 -27.17 2.00 14.10
N ALA A 190 -27.87 2.60 15.07
CA ALA A 190 -27.26 3.54 16.02
C ALA A 190 -26.22 2.89 16.95
N GLU A 191 -26.37 1.59 17.20
CA GLU A 191 -25.46 0.77 18.02
C GLU A 191 -24.26 0.22 17.26
N MET A 192 -24.17 0.46 15.92
CA MET A 192 -23.07 -0.04 15.10
C MET A 192 -21.79 0.76 15.34
N GLU A 193 -20.72 0.06 15.72
CA GLU A 193 -19.39 0.65 15.93
C GLU A 193 -18.40 0.30 14.84
N LYS A 194 -18.60 -0.85 14.16
CA LYS A 194 -17.73 -1.26 13.06
C LYS A 194 -18.40 -2.21 12.08
N MET A 195 -17.85 -2.24 10.85
CA MET A 195 -18.11 -3.29 9.86
C MET A 195 -16.86 -4.15 9.71
N ARG A 196 -17.02 -5.45 9.90
CA ARG A 196 -15.95 -6.46 9.77
C ARG A 196 -16.12 -7.23 8.48
N PHE A 197 -15.04 -7.34 7.73
CA PHE A 197 -14.93 -8.17 6.53
C PHE A 197 -13.99 -9.33 6.81
N VAL A 198 -14.43 -10.55 6.56
CA VAL A 198 -13.60 -11.76 6.66
C VAL A 198 -13.57 -12.41 5.29
N SER A 199 -12.40 -12.41 4.64
CA SER A 199 -12.20 -13.08 3.35
C SER A 199 -11.58 -14.45 3.53
N THR A 200 -11.80 -15.35 2.57
CA THR A 200 -11.18 -16.70 2.56
C THR A 200 -9.89 -16.76 1.74
N ALA A 201 -9.59 -15.71 0.97
CA ALA A 201 -8.40 -15.63 0.11
C ALA A 201 -7.85 -14.19 0.08
N GLY A 202 -6.65 -14.02 -0.48
CA GLY A 202 -5.87 -12.79 -0.52
C GLY A 202 -4.90 -12.68 0.65
N GLY A 203 -4.16 -11.58 0.73
CA GLY A 203 -3.11 -11.38 1.73
C GLY A 203 -2.93 -9.93 2.15
N THR A 204 -2.04 -9.74 3.14
CA THR A 204 -1.69 -8.43 3.72
C THR A 204 -0.26 -8.02 3.45
N VAL A 205 0.57 -8.94 2.95
CA VAL A 205 1.97 -8.72 2.62
C VAL A 205 2.14 -8.69 1.11
N LEU A 206 2.78 -7.64 0.61
CA LEU A 206 3.06 -7.41 -0.80
C LEU A 206 4.48 -7.86 -1.16
N ASP A 207 4.61 -8.61 -2.25
CA ASP A 207 5.86 -8.78 -2.99
C ASP A 207 5.92 -7.69 -4.09
N ALA A 208 6.81 -6.72 -3.93
CA ALA A 208 6.96 -5.63 -4.89
C ALA A 208 7.55 -6.09 -6.23
N THR A 209 8.26 -7.21 -6.28
CA THR A 209 8.87 -7.71 -7.52
C THR A 209 7.82 -8.26 -8.48
N THR A 210 6.74 -8.80 -7.94
CA THR A 210 5.60 -9.34 -8.70
C THR A 210 4.40 -8.38 -8.72
N GLY A 211 4.18 -7.66 -7.61
CA GLY A 211 3.00 -6.86 -7.34
C GLY A 211 1.83 -7.69 -6.79
N PHE A 212 2.10 -8.90 -6.31
CA PHE A 212 1.12 -9.82 -5.76
C PHE A 212 1.29 -10.01 -4.25
N ALA A 213 0.30 -10.63 -3.62
CA ALA A 213 0.40 -11.07 -2.23
C ALA A 213 1.44 -12.19 -2.09
N VAL A 214 2.23 -12.15 -1.00
CA VAL A 214 3.17 -13.22 -0.64
C VAL A 214 2.42 -14.49 -0.22
N GLU A 215 1.28 -14.32 0.45
CA GLU A 215 0.46 -15.41 0.98
C GLU A 215 -1.00 -15.26 0.56
N ASN A 216 -1.71 -16.39 0.45
CA ASN A 216 -3.13 -16.46 0.12
C ASN A 216 -3.90 -17.17 1.24
N VAL A 217 -4.02 -16.51 2.38
CA VAL A 217 -4.61 -17.09 3.62
C VAL A 217 -5.93 -16.46 4.03
N GLY A 218 -6.41 -15.48 3.25
CA GLY A 218 -7.55 -14.65 3.64
C GLY A 218 -7.17 -13.67 4.74
N ARG A 219 -8.16 -12.84 5.15
CA ARG A 219 -7.91 -11.82 6.17
C ARG A 219 -9.19 -11.35 6.84
N THR A 220 -9.02 -10.74 8.01
CA THR A 220 -10.06 -9.96 8.70
C THR A 220 -9.72 -8.48 8.62
N SER A 221 -10.70 -7.65 8.26
CA SER A 221 -10.55 -6.20 8.19
C SER A 221 -11.72 -5.52 8.90
N ASP A 222 -11.41 -4.64 9.84
CA ASP A 222 -12.41 -3.86 10.59
C ASP A 222 -12.41 -2.41 10.11
N ILE A 223 -13.59 -1.90 9.73
CA ILE A 223 -13.83 -0.49 9.42
C ILE A 223 -14.62 0.10 10.57
N LYS A 224 -14.05 1.07 11.28
CA LYS A 224 -14.76 1.82 12.32
C LYS A 224 -15.88 2.66 11.71
N VAL A 225 -17.04 2.67 12.34
CA VAL A 225 -18.20 3.47 11.96
C VAL A 225 -18.26 4.70 12.86
N PRO A 226 -18.02 5.90 12.33
CA PRO A 226 -18.15 7.12 13.10
C PRO A 226 -19.61 7.34 13.52
N ALA A 227 -19.85 7.85 14.72
CA ALA A 227 -21.20 8.10 15.24
C ALA A 227 -22.08 9.01 14.35
N ASN A 228 -21.45 9.86 13.54
CA ASN A 228 -22.18 10.70 12.57
C ASN A 228 -22.69 9.92 11.33
N TYR A 229 -22.45 8.60 11.25
CA TYR A 229 -23.01 7.71 10.24
C TYR A 229 -24.34 7.09 10.68
N ASN A 230 -24.68 7.15 11.97
CA ASN A 230 -25.94 6.61 12.50
C ASN A 230 -27.14 7.18 11.74
N GLY A 231 -28.01 6.29 11.28
CA GLY A 231 -29.21 6.63 10.49
C GLY A 231 -28.95 7.07 9.05
N LYS A 232 -27.70 7.17 8.61
CA LYS A 232 -27.38 7.46 7.20
C LYS A 232 -27.64 6.24 6.32
N GLN A 233 -28.04 6.54 5.09
CA GLN A 233 -28.24 5.57 4.00
C GLN A 233 -27.17 5.76 2.92
N ASP A 234 -27.05 4.80 2.02
CA ASP A 234 -26.07 4.80 0.91
C ASP A 234 -24.62 4.96 1.40
N VAL A 235 -24.29 4.32 2.53
CA VAL A 235 -22.94 4.40 3.12
C VAL A 235 -22.04 3.31 2.56
N PRO A 236 -20.94 3.68 1.88
CA PRO A 236 -19.97 2.72 1.35
C PRO A 236 -18.95 2.31 2.41
N PHE A 237 -18.68 1.01 2.52
CA PHE A 237 -17.61 0.41 3.31
C PHE A 237 -16.66 -0.31 2.36
N THR A 238 -15.43 0.20 2.21
CA THR A 238 -14.47 -0.32 1.23
C THR A 238 -13.24 -0.87 1.93
N ILE A 239 -12.85 -2.09 1.57
CA ILE A 239 -11.57 -2.68 1.96
C ILE A 239 -10.70 -2.90 0.73
N TYR A 240 -9.38 -2.92 0.97
CA TYR A 240 -8.37 -3.25 -0.05
C TYR A 240 -7.69 -4.56 0.31
N ILE A 241 -7.20 -5.28 -0.70
CA ILE A 241 -6.57 -6.59 -0.53
C ILE A 241 -5.49 -6.79 -1.60
N PHE A 242 -4.35 -7.36 -1.21
CA PHE A 242 -3.40 -7.87 -2.18
C PHE A 242 -3.84 -9.24 -2.66
N LEU A 243 -3.75 -9.47 -3.97
CA LEU A 243 -4.12 -10.74 -4.57
C LEU A 243 -2.87 -11.59 -4.86
N PRO A 244 -2.96 -12.93 -4.78
CA PRO A 244 -1.85 -13.83 -5.13
C PRO A 244 -1.58 -13.89 -6.64
N GLU A 245 -2.52 -13.43 -7.45
CA GLU A 245 -2.47 -13.37 -8.91
C GLU A 245 -3.37 -12.23 -9.44
N GLU A 246 -3.39 -11.98 -10.73
CA GLU A 246 -4.14 -10.88 -11.38
C GLU A 246 -5.61 -10.84 -11.00
N GLN A 247 -6.24 -12.01 -10.86
CA GLN A 247 -7.67 -12.14 -10.56
C GLN A 247 -7.92 -13.41 -9.78
N ILE A 248 -8.76 -13.32 -8.74
CA ILE A 248 -9.24 -14.48 -7.96
C ILE A 248 -10.75 -14.39 -7.75
N THR A 249 -11.31 -15.48 -7.23
CA THR A 249 -12.65 -15.50 -6.65
C THR A 249 -12.54 -15.89 -5.19
N THR A 250 -13.24 -15.19 -4.29
CA THR A 250 -13.18 -15.43 -2.85
C THR A 250 -14.56 -15.33 -2.22
N ASN A 251 -14.71 -15.84 -1.00
CA ASN A 251 -15.91 -15.63 -0.21
C ASN A 251 -15.64 -14.59 0.87
N TYR A 252 -16.66 -13.79 1.17
CA TYR A 252 -16.65 -12.85 2.28
C TYR A 252 -17.77 -13.16 3.26
N THR A 253 -17.44 -13.08 4.55
CA THR A 253 -18.41 -12.88 5.61
C THR A 253 -18.29 -11.44 6.06
N VAL A 254 -19.40 -10.68 5.99
CA VAL A 254 -19.44 -9.28 6.39
C VAL A 254 -20.37 -9.13 7.59
N GLN A 255 -19.85 -8.58 8.67
CA GLN A 255 -20.53 -8.41 9.95
C GLN A 255 -20.66 -6.96 10.34
N ALA A 256 -21.86 -6.51 10.70
CA ALA A 256 -22.04 -5.28 11.46
C ALA A 256 -21.94 -5.61 12.96
N LEU A 257 -21.05 -4.93 13.64
CA LEU A 257 -20.74 -5.17 15.05
C LEU A 257 -20.94 -3.92 15.89
N GLY A 258 -21.57 -4.11 17.04
CA GLY A 258 -21.72 -3.10 18.08
C GLY A 258 -20.62 -3.19 19.14
N ASN A 259 -20.92 -2.59 20.31
CA ASN A 259 -20.03 -2.58 21.46
C ASN A 259 -19.59 -4.00 21.87
N ASN A 260 -18.31 -4.16 22.20
CA ASN A 260 -17.69 -5.45 22.56
C ASN A 260 -17.88 -6.55 21.50
N ASP A 261 -17.87 -6.16 20.23
CA ASP A 261 -18.06 -7.08 19.09
C ASP A 261 -19.41 -7.81 19.09
N ALA A 262 -20.44 -7.22 19.72
CA ALA A 262 -21.78 -7.77 19.67
C ALA A 262 -22.30 -7.79 18.21
N LEU A 263 -22.64 -8.97 17.74
CA LEU A 263 -23.14 -9.14 16.37
C LEU A 263 -24.52 -8.49 16.23
N ILE A 264 -24.65 -7.56 15.28
CA ILE A 264 -25.93 -6.95 14.89
C ILE A 264 -26.52 -7.74 13.73
N ILE A 265 -25.75 -7.92 12.65
CA ILE A 265 -26.13 -8.71 11.49
C ILE A 265 -24.90 -9.26 10.77
N GLU A 266 -25.07 -10.37 10.08
CA GLU A 266 -24.04 -10.99 9.25
C GLU A 266 -24.63 -11.33 7.88
N LYS A 267 -23.84 -11.09 6.82
CA LYS A 267 -24.15 -11.53 5.46
C LYS A 267 -22.96 -12.24 4.81
N HIS A 268 -23.27 -13.27 4.05
CA HIS A 268 -22.29 -14.07 3.32
C HIS A 268 -22.33 -13.71 1.85
N PHE A 269 -21.17 -13.45 1.28
CA PHE A 269 -20.98 -13.14 -0.14
C PHE A 269 -20.11 -14.24 -0.74
N ASN A 270 -20.71 -15.10 -1.55
CA ASN A 270 -20.02 -16.22 -2.16
C ASN A 270 -19.54 -15.87 -3.57
N ASN A 271 -18.37 -16.42 -3.94
CA ASN A 271 -17.80 -16.27 -5.29
C ASN A 271 -17.60 -14.80 -5.72
N VAL A 272 -17.20 -13.92 -4.77
CA VAL A 272 -16.90 -12.52 -5.07
C VAL A 272 -15.66 -12.46 -5.96
N PRO A 273 -15.78 -11.99 -7.20
CA PRO A 273 -14.63 -11.85 -8.07
C PRO A 273 -13.83 -10.62 -7.70
N LEU A 274 -12.52 -10.76 -7.60
CA LEU A 274 -11.57 -9.69 -7.32
C LEU A 274 -10.52 -9.65 -8.42
N ARG A 275 -10.16 -8.46 -8.86
CA ARG A 275 -9.09 -8.23 -9.82
C ARG A 275 -8.25 -7.04 -9.41
N ILE A 276 -6.92 -7.12 -9.61
CA ILE A 276 -6.02 -6.00 -9.35
C ILE A 276 -6.47 -4.78 -10.16
N ASN A 277 -6.45 -3.62 -9.49
CA ASN A 277 -6.88 -2.35 -10.04
C ASN A 277 -8.38 -2.29 -10.43
N TYR A 278 -9.22 -3.09 -9.77
CA TYR A 278 -10.68 -3.07 -9.93
C TYR A 278 -11.38 -2.99 -8.58
N LEU A 279 -12.52 -2.30 -8.57
CA LEU A 279 -13.44 -2.26 -7.44
C LEU A 279 -14.62 -3.21 -7.73
N THR A 280 -14.81 -4.19 -6.87
CA THR A 280 -16.03 -5.01 -6.82
C THR A 280 -16.97 -4.41 -5.80
N GLU A 281 -18.19 -4.05 -6.20
CA GLU A 281 -19.19 -3.42 -5.32
C GLU A 281 -20.43 -4.30 -5.23
N TRP A 282 -20.90 -4.48 -4.00
CA TRP A 282 -22.26 -4.88 -3.70
C TRP A 282 -23.03 -3.68 -3.14
N LYS A 283 -24.25 -3.46 -3.63
CA LYS A 283 -25.12 -2.40 -3.17
C LYS A 283 -26.52 -2.97 -2.87
N GLY A 284 -27.06 -2.68 -1.69
CA GLY A 284 -28.36 -3.19 -1.28
C GLY A 284 -28.66 -2.93 0.20
N LYS A 285 -29.79 -3.46 0.64
CA LYS A 285 -30.20 -3.39 2.06
C LYS A 285 -29.38 -4.38 2.88
N PHE A 286 -28.50 -3.84 3.70
CA PHE A 286 -27.59 -4.67 4.51
C PHE A 286 -28.19 -5.02 5.87
N PHE A 287 -28.93 -4.10 6.50
CA PHE A 287 -29.43 -4.24 7.87
C PHE A 287 -30.86 -4.76 7.95
N GLU A 288 -31.64 -4.71 6.88
CA GLU A 288 -32.95 -5.35 6.85
C GLU A 288 -32.79 -6.86 6.61
N ALA A 289 -33.58 -7.66 7.36
CA ALA A 289 -33.71 -9.08 7.04
C ALA A 289 -34.28 -9.21 5.62
N SER A 290 -33.62 -9.97 4.76
CA SER A 290 -34.20 -10.24 3.44
C SER A 290 -35.39 -11.14 3.62
N ASP A 291 -36.57 -10.71 3.16
CA ASP A 291 -37.78 -11.53 3.13
C ASP A 291 -37.66 -12.78 2.22
N ASP A 292 -36.55 -12.84 1.45
CA ASP A 292 -36.17 -13.92 0.57
C ASP A 292 -34.97 -14.71 1.13
N GLU A 293 -35.04 -15.18 2.38
CA GLU A 293 -34.12 -16.24 2.82
C GLU A 293 -34.44 -17.54 2.04
N ASP A 294 -33.78 -17.72 0.91
CA ASP A 294 -33.63 -19.04 0.33
C ASP A 294 -32.90 -19.91 1.36
N PRO A 295 -33.48 -21.02 1.85
CA PRO A 295 -32.83 -21.90 2.80
C PRO A 295 -31.51 -22.52 2.29
N SER A 296 -31.12 -22.27 1.04
CA SER A 296 -29.83 -22.61 0.45
C SER A 296 -28.73 -21.61 0.77
N GLY A 297 -29.03 -20.44 1.35
CA GLY A 297 -28.06 -19.36 1.62
C GLY A 297 -27.53 -18.66 0.35
N GLU A 298 -28.10 -18.93 -0.81
CA GLU A 298 -27.78 -18.21 -2.04
C GLU A 298 -28.62 -16.92 -2.09
N GLN A 299 -27.99 -15.77 -1.85
CA GLN A 299 -28.61 -14.48 -2.05
C GLN A 299 -28.91 -14.27 -3.54
N ARG A 300 -30.19 -14.35 -3.92
CA ARG A 300 -30.65 -13.95 -5.25
C ARG A 300 -30.71 -12.43 -5.30
N GLY A 301 -29.94 -11.81 -6.17
CA GLY A 301 -29.99 -10.37 -6.41
C GLY A 301 -28.66 -9.65 -6.28
N PHE A 302 -27.58 -10.29 -6.69
CA PHE A 302 -26.31 -9.62 -6.89
C PHE A 302 -26.35 -8.83 -8.20
N SER A 303 -26.44 -7.50 -8.14
CA SER A 303 -25.85 -6.69 -9.19
C SER A 303 -24.43 -6.31 -8.72
N ILE A 304 -23.43 -6.96 -9.24
CA ILE A 304 -22.06 -6.50 -9.06
C ILE A 304 -21.87 -5.38 -10.05
N GLU A 305 -22.05 -4.15 -9.60
CA GLU A 305 -21.61 -2.98 -10.35
C GLU A 305 -20.14 -2.77 -10.09
N TRP A 306 -19.36 -2.88 -11.14
CA TRP A 306 -17.93 -2.59 -11.13
C TRP A 306 -17.76 -1.09 -11.32
N ASN A 307 -17.36 -0.40 -10.28
CA ASN A 307 -17.12 1.05 -10.36
C ASN A 307 -15.66 1.32 -10.74
N MET A 308 -15.47 2.17 -11.75
CA MET A 308 -14.27 2.31 -12.57
C MET A 308 -13.40 3.51 -12.19
N ASP A 309 -13.37 3.94 -10.95
CA ASP A 309 -12.24 4.78 -10.48
C ASP A 309 -10.90 4.04 -10.63
N TRP A 310 -10.98 2.82 -11.16
CA TRP A 310 -9.93 1.81 -11.27
C TRP A 310 -9.69 1.53 -12.76
N ALA A 311 -9.55 0.49 -13.35
CA ALA A 311 -9.16 0.32 -14.76
C ALA A 311 -10.26 -0.12 -15.73
N GLY A 312 -11.43 -0.50 -15.28
CA GLY A 312 -12.47 -0.99 -16.19
C GLY A 312 -13.73 -1.55 -15.54
N LYS A 313 -14.77 -1.73 -16.36
CA LYS A 313 -16.05 -2.30 -15.97
C LYS A 313 -16.09 -3.78 -16.39
N LEU A 314 -16.28 -4.68 -15.44
CA LEU A 314 -16.71 -6.04 -15.72
C LEU A 314 -18.16 -6.18 -15.24
N THR A 315 -19.05 -6.61 -16.11
CA THR A 315 -20.44 -6.93 -15.77
C THR A 315 -20.48 -8.42 -15.52
N TYR A 316 -20.95 -8.84 -14.35
CA TYR A 316 -21.26 -10.23 -14.07
C TYR A 316 -22.78 -10.35 -14.05
N GLU A 317 -23.32 -11.21 -14.89
CA GLU A 317 -24.69 -11.72 -14.78
C GLU A 317 -24.62 -13.10 -14.10
N PRO A 318 -25.49 -13.36 -13.11
CA PRO A 318 -25.50 -14.60 -12.35
C PRO A 318 -25.95 -15.80 -13.19
#